data_978b04df933a01aa850d87125ad6d256
#
_entry.id   978b04df933a01aa850d87125ad6d256
#
_cell.length_a   1.000
_cell.length_b   1.000
_cell.length_c   1.000
_cell.angle_alpha   90.00
_cell.angle_beta   90.00
_cell.angle_gamma   90.00
#
_symmetry.space_group_name_H-M   'P 1'
#
loop_
_entity.id
_entity.type
_entity.pdbx_description
1 polymer ?
#
loop_
_entity_poly.entity_id
_entity_poly.type
_entity_poly.pdbx_seq_one_letter_code
_entity_poly.pdbx_strand_id
1 'polypeptide(L)'
;VIEIARRLDAEEPVASLTDIRGTCYAVDVHETPLYGKECPSYENVLKSKQEYAVSCRIQQDEQDHIRGKLLKQRHGSRMLVQNPPMNPLTQQELDRVYALPYQRTYHPSYEPLGGVPGIAEVEFSITHNRGCFGACNFCSLAFHQGRYVTTRSKKSILAEAQKLTKLPHFKGYIHDIGG
;
A
#
# COMPACT_ATOMS: atom_id res chain seq x y z
N VAL A 1 -3.37 6.05 -7.91
CA VAL A 1 -2.97 5.67 -9.28
C VAL A 1 -3.91 6.29 -10.32
N ILE A 2 -5.24 6.08 -10.27
CA ILE A 2 -6.20 6.59 -11.25
C ILE A 2 -6.12 8.13 -11.37
N GLU A 3 -6.07 8.84 -10.25
CA GLU A 3 -5.96 10.31 -10.25
C GLU A 3 -4.65 10.78 -10.90
N ILE A 4 -3.54 10.14 -10.59
CA ILE A 4 -2.26 10.44 -11.24
C ILE A 4 -2.37 10.22 -12.76
N ALA A 5 -2.92 9.08 -13.19
CA ALA A 5 -3.07 8.78 -14.60
C ALA A 5 -3.92 9.82 -15.34
N ARG A 6 -5.04 10.25 -14.76
CA ARG A 6 -5.91 11.28 -15.33
C ARG A 6 -5.21 12.64 -15.48
N ARG A 7 -4.44 13.04 -14.48
CA ARG A 7 -3.74 14.33 -14.50
C ARG A 7 -2.57 14.32 -15.49
N LEU A 8 -1.87 13.18 -15.61
CA LEU A 8 -0.84 13.01 -16.65
C LEU A 8 -1.45 12.95 -18.05
N ASP A 9 -2.60 12.34 -18.23
CA ASP A 9 -3.33 12.31 -19.51
C ASP A 9 -3.82 13.73 -19.91
N ALA A 10 -4.05 14.59 -18.91
CA ALA A 10 -4.31 16.03 -19.10
C ALA A 10 -3.03 16.88 -19.24
N GLU A 11 -1.88 16.25 -19.51
CA GLU A 11 -0.57 16.89 -19.71
C GLU A 11 -0.05 17.68 -18.49
N GLU A 12 -0.57 17.39 -17.27
CA GLU A 12 -0.05 18.01 -16.06
C GLU A 12 1.34 17.45 -15.72
N PRO A 13 2.34 18.32 -15.43
CA PRO A 13 3.69 17.87 -15.10
C PRO A 13 3.72 17.00 -13.83
N VAL A 14 4.49 15.91 -13.82
CA VAL A 14 4.66 15.05 -12.64
C VAL A 14 5.06 15.84 -11.40
N ALA A 15 5.92 16.85 -11.56
CA ALA A 15 6.42 17.68 -10.46
C ALA A 15 5.32 18.51 -9.76
N SER A 16 4.20 18.79 -10.42
CA SER A 16 3.07 19.51 -9.83
C SER A 16 2.13 18.60 -9.01
N LEU A 17 2.26 17.27 -9.10
CA LEU A 17 1.37 16.31 -8.44
C LEU A 17 1.71 16.15 -6.94
N THR A 18 1.65 17.24 -6.18
CA THR A 18 2.05 17.29 -4.77
C THR A 18 0.90 17.19 -3.78
N ASP A 19 -0.34 17.19 -4.25
CA ASP A 19 -1.57 17.29 -3.45
C ASP A 19 -2.37 15.98 -3.36
N ILE A 20 -1.91 14.92 -4.03
CA ILE A 20 -2.64 13.65 -4.10
C ILE A 20 -2.44 12.85 -2.81
N ARG A 21 -3.53 12.53 -2.10
CA ARG A 21 -3.48 11.72 -0.89
C ARG A 21 -2.83 10.35 -1.13
N GLY A 22 -2.07 9.87 -0.13
CA GLY A 22 -1.38 8.59 -0.20
C GLY A 22 -0.16 8.57 -1.13
N THR A 23 0.34 9.73 -1.55
CA THR A 23 1.57 9.87 -2.33
C THR A 23 2.67 10.54 -1.53
N CYS A 24 3.91 10.36 -1.97
CA CYS A 24 5.07 11.06 -1.45
C CYS A 24 5.75 11.83 -2.58
N TYR A 25 6.35 12.96 -2.22
CA TYR A 25 7.19 13.75 -3.13
C TYR A 25 8.38 14.34 -2.37
N ALA A 26 9.39 14.77 -3.08
CA ALA A 26 10.58 15.35 -2.48
C ALA A 26 10.80 16.77 -3.02
N VAL A 27 10.99 17.71 -2.12
CA VAL A 27 11.27 19.12 -2.41
C VAL A 27 12.58 19.57 -1.80
N ASP A 28 13.05 20.76 -2.14
CA ASP A 28 14.11 21.43 -1.39
C ASP A 28 13.62 21.75 0.03
N VAL A 29 14.55 21.76 0.98
CA VAL A 29 14.24 22.08 2.39
C VAL A 29 13.56 23.44 2.52
N HIS A 30 13.93 24.42 1.67
CA HIS A 30 13.35 25.77 1.69
C HIS A 30 11.93 25.86 1.09
N GLU A 31 11.52 24.84 0.33
CA GLU A 31 10.18 24.74 -0.28
C GLU A 31 9.24 23.84 0.54
N THR A 32 9.66 23.44 1.74
CA THR A 32 8.89 22.54 2.59
C THR A 32 7.58 23.16 3.05
N PRO A 33 6.44 22.45 2.98
CA PRO A 33 5.18 22.93 3.54
C PRO A 33 5.31 23.28 5.03
N LEU A 34 4.77 24.41 5.45
CA LEU A 34 4.83 24.87 6.85
C LEU A 34 3.95 24.04 7.79
N TYR A 35 2.94 23.37 7.27
CA TYR A 35 2.02 22.50 8.04
C TYR A 35 2.44 21.04 8.04
N GLY A 36 1.78 20.24 8.87
CA GLY A 36 2.05 18.81 9.01
C GLY A 36 2.92 18.46 10.20
N LYS A 37 3.27 17.20 10.33
CA LYS A 37 4.16 16.66 11.36
C LYS A 37 5.54 16.39 10.80
N GLU A 38 6.58 16.78 11.53
CA GLU A 38 7.95 16.51 11.14
C GLU A 38 8.51 15.33 11.95
N CYS A 39 8.98 14.33 11.24
CA CYS A 39 9.73 13.21 11.81
C CYS A 39 11.20 13.63 12.03
N PRO A 40 11.90 13.00 12.98
CA PRO A 40 13.35 13.11 13.06
C PRO A 40 14.01 12.90 11.71
N SER A 41 15.08 13.64 11.41
CA SER A 41 15.76 13.51 10.12
C SER A 41 16.27 12.09 9.88
N TYR A 42 16.41 11.72 8.63
CA TYR A 42 16.95 10.40 8.25
C TYR A 42 18.30 10.13 8.91
N GLU A 43 19.19 11.12 8.96
CA GLU A 43 20.51 11.02 9.57
C GLU A 43 20.44 10.77 11.10
N ASN A 44 19.46 11.36 11.78
CA ASN A 44 19.23 11.13 13.20
C ASN A 44 18.67 9.73 13.45
N VAL A 45 17.72 9.30 12.64
CA VAL A 45 17.12 7.95 12.71
C VAL A 45 18.17 6.86 12.53
N LEU A 46 19.16 7.06 11.64
CA LEU A 46 20.27 6.11 11.44
C LEU A 46 21.19 5.99 12.66
N LYS A 47 21.33 7.06 13.42
CA LYS A 47 22.29 7.13 14.56
C LYS A 47 21.67 6.80 15.90
N SER A 48 20.34 6.89 16.04
CA SER A 48 19.66 6.80 17.32
C SER A 48 18.40 5.94 17.25
N LYS A 49 18.36 4.86 18.04
CA LYS A 49 17.19 4.02 18.20
C LYS A 49 16.00 4.79 18.80
N GLN A 50 16.26 5.80 19.63
CA GLN A 50 15.24 6.66 20.20
C GLN A 50 14.59 7.52 19.10
N GLU A 51 15.40 8.14 18.24
CA GLU A 51 14.88 8.92 17.10
C GLU A 51 14.09 8.03 16.12
N TYR A 52 14.56 6.81 15.90
CA TYR A 52 13.80 5.81 15.12
C TYR A 52 12.44 5.50 15.77
N ALA A 53 12.41 5.26 17.09
CA ALA A 53 11.17 5.00 17.82
C ALA A 53 10.19 6.20 17.78
N VAL A 54 10.71 7.44 17.88
CA VAL A 54 9.91 8.66 17.74
C VAL A 54 9.32 8.74 16.32
N SER A 55 10.14 8.49 15.29
CA SER A 55 9.67 8.47 13.90
C SER A 55 8.56 7.44 13.67
N CYS A 56 8.74 6.21 14.17
CA CYS A 56 7.71 5.16 14.09
C CYS A 56 6.42 5.57 14.81
N ARG A 57 6.53 6.21 15.98
CA ARG A 57 5.36 6.68 16.73
C ARG A 57 4.58 7.74 15.97
N ILE A 58 5.27 8.75 15.42
CA ILE A 58 4.64 9.80 14.59
C ILE A 58 3.93 9.18 13.39
N GLN A 59 4.60 8.27 12.66
CA GLN A 59 4.00 7.59 11.51
C GLN A 59 2.77 6.78 11.92
N GLN A 60 2.82 6.09 13.07
CA GLN A 60 1.69 5.31 13.56
C GLN A 60 0.50 6.19 13.95
N ASP A 61 0.74 7.34 14.57
CA ASP A 61 -0.33 8.25 14.97
C ASP A 61 -1.02 8.92 13.77
N GLU A 62 -0.28 9.15 12.68
CA GLU A 62 -0.78 9.82 11.47
C GLU A 62 -1.28 8.87 10.35
N GLN A 63 -1.44 7.58 10.64
CA GLN A 63 -1.98 6.61 9.67
C GLN A 63 -3.49 6.69 9.45
N ASP A 64 -4.20 7.45 10.26
CA ASP A 64 -5.65 7.59 10.17
C ASP A 64 -6.04 8.36 8.90
N HIS A 65 -6.88 7.74 8.05
CA HIS A 65 -7.32 8.36 6.79
C HIS A 65 -8.25 9.57 6.99
N ILE A 66 -8.82 9.76 8.18
CA ILE A 66 -9.69 10.90 8.52
C ILE A 66 -8.87 12.03 9.18
N ARG A 67 -8.02 11.69 10.15
CA ARG A 67 -7.31 12.64 11.02
C ARG A 67 -5.84 12.79 10.69
N GLY A 68 -5.26 11.82 9.96
CA GLY A 68 -3.85 11.80 9.61
C GLY A 68 -3.43 13.06 8.88
N LYS A 69 -2.29 13.60 9.29
CA LYS A 69 -1.69 14.80 8.76
C LYS A 69 -0.60 14.48 7.76
N LEU A 70 -0.19 15.46 7.01
CA LEU A 70 1.01 15.42 6.19
C LEU A 70 2.23 15.15 7.08
N LEU A 71 3.10 14.23 6.65
CA LEU A 71 4.38 13.94 7.31
C LEU A 71 5.53 14.51 6.50
N LYS A 72 6.57 14.91 7.21
CA LYS A 72 7.82 15.44 6.63
C LYS A 72 9.01 14.76 7.27
N GLN A 73 10.01 14.44 6.47
CA GLN A 73 11.30 13.96 6.97
C GLN A 73 12.43 14.55 6.14
N ARG A 74 13.40 15.15 6.83
CA ARG A 74 14.59 15.70 6.19
C ARG A 74 15.57 14.60 5.79
N HIS A 75 16.12 14.71 4.59
CA HIS A 75 17.19 13.87 4.03
C HIS A 75 18.25 14.81 3.42
N GLY A 76 19.25 15.16 4.17
CA GLY A 76 20.28 16.14 3.73
C GLY A 76 19.69 17.49 3.41
N SER A 77 19.81 17.93 2.16
CA SER A 77 19.25 19.17 1.63
C SER A 77 17.80 19.05 1.13
N ARG A 78 17.24 17.86 1.13
CA ARG A 78 15.86 17.60 0.66
C ARG A 78 14.91 17.26 1.78
N MET A 79 13.65 17.55 1.57
CA MET A 79 12.54 17.15 2.43
C MET A 79 11.68 16.13 1.69
N LEU A 80 11.54 14.93 2.24
CA LEU A 80 10.52 13.98 1.82
C LEU A 80 9.21 14.38 2.48
N VAL A 81 8.18 14.59 1.67
CA VAL A 81 6.83 14.96 2.10
C VAL A 81 5.89 13.83 1.76
N GLN A 82 5.16 13.32 2.76
CA GLN A 82 4.14 12.31 2.59
C GLN A 82 2.77 12.93 2.84
N ASN A 83 1.92 12.89 1.83
CA ASN A 83 0.53 13.34 1.95
C ASN A 83 -0.27 12.45 2.91
N PRO A 84 -1.35 12.98 3.52
CA PRO A 84 -2.23 12.18 4.36
C PRO A 84 -2.67 10.87 3.68
N PRO A 85 -2.93 9.81 4.45
CA PRO A 85 -3.36 8.53 3.89
C PRO A 85 -4.57 8.64 2.98
N MET A 86 -4.61 7.83 1.93
CA MET A 86 -5.77 7.72 1.05
C MET A 86 -6.98 7.16 1.82
N ASN A 87 -8.19 7.54 1.43
CA ASN A 87 -9.39 6.89 1.94
C ASN A 87 -9.39 5.40 1.56
N PRO A 88 -9.85 4.51 2.44
CA PRO A 88 -10.04 3.11 2.09
C PRO A 88 -10.96 2.96 0.87
N LEU A 89 -10.69 1.96 0.05
CA LEU A 89 -11.61 1.62 -1.04
C LEU A 89 -12.96 1.19 -0.45
N THR A 90 -14.03 1.55 -1.13
CA THR A 90 -15.36 0.97 -0.87
C THR A 90 -15.37 -0.51 -1.24
N GLN A 91 -16.31 -1.27 -0.72
CA GLN A 91 -16.48 -2.69 -1.09
C GLN A 91 -16.62 -2.87 -2.60
N GLN A 92 -17.37 -1.99 -3.28
CA GLN A 92 -17.57 -2.06 -4.73
C GLN A 92 -16.28 -1.79 -5.51
N GLU A 93 -15.46 -0.85 -5.06
CA GLU A 93 -14.16 -0.57 -5.67
C GLU A 93 -13.19 -1.73 -5.45
N LEU A 94 -13.18 -2.30 -4.24
CA LEU A 94 -12.37 -3.46 -3.92
C LEU A 94 -12.78 -4.67 -4.78
N ASP A 95 -14.09 -4.94 -4.92
CA ASP A 95 -14.60 -5.99 -5.80
C ASP A 95 -14.18 -5.81 -7.25
N ARG A 96 -14.21 -4.56 -7.76
CA ARG A 96 -13.74 -4.24 -9.12
C ARG A 96 -12.25 -4.52 -9.30
N VAL A 97 -11.42 -4.14 -8.33
CA VAL A 97 -9.98 -4.42 -8.35
C VAL A 97 -9.74 -5.93 -8.45
N TYR A 98 -10.41 -6.73 -7.62
CA TYR A 98 -10.24 -8.19 -7.64
C TYR A 98 -10.92 -8.90 -8.82
N ALA A 99 -11.79 -8.22 -9.56
CA ALA A 99 -12.38 -8.73 -10.79
C ALA A 99 -11.47 -8.59 -12.02
N LEU A 100 -10.38 -7.83 -11.92
CA LEU A 100 -9.41 -7.66 -13.01
C LEU A 100 -8.84 -9.01 -13.48
N PRO A 101 -8.42 -9.12 -14.75
CA PRO A 101 -7.93 -10.37 -15.33
C PRO A 101 -6.49 -10.67 -14.92
N TYR A 102 -6.25 -10.92 -13.63
CA TYR A 102 -4.93 -11.28 -13.14
C TYR A 102 -4.46 -12.62 -13.68
N GLN A 103 -3.18 -12.69 -14.07
CA GLN A 103 -2.55 -13.92 -14.57
C GLN A 103 -2.31 -14.96 -13.45
N ARG A 104 -2.24 -14.53 -12.19
CA ARG A 104 -2.00 -15.38 -11.00
C ARG A 104 -0.73 -16.19 -11.05
N THR A 105 0.25 -15.70 -11.78
CA THR A 105 1.58 -16.28 -11.87
C THR A 105 2.61 -15.17 -11.95
N TYR A 106 3.88 -15.53 -11.92
CA TYR A 106 4.98 -14.60 -12.11
C TYR A 106 5.12 -14.16 -13.56
N HIS A 107 5.85 -13.07 -13.78
CA HIS A 107 6.11 -12.56 -15.13
C HIS A 107 7.00 -13.55 -15.92
N PRO A 108 6.76 -13.79 -17.23
CA PRO A 108 7.50 -14.73 -18.04
C PRO A 108 9.02 -14.53 -18.08
N SER A 109 9.51 -13.31 -17.80
CA SER A 109 10.96 -13.05 -17.73
C SER A 109 11.68 -13.85 -16.63
N TYR A 110 10.97 -14.45 -15.68
CA TYR A 110 11.54 -15.29 -14.64
C TYR A 110 11.67 -16.77 -15.05
N GLU A 111 11.04 -17.20 -16.14
CA GLU A 111 11.12 -18.58 -16.62
C GLU A 111 12.57 -19.06 -16.83
N PRO A 112 13.46 -18.28 -17.52
CA PRO A 112 14.85 -18.70 -17.72
C PRO A 112 15.66 -18.79 -16.42
N LEU A 113 15.15 -18.16 -15.33
CA LEU A 113 15.77 -18.16 -14.00
C LEU A 113 15.22 -19.26 -13.09
N GLY A 114 14.36 -20.15 -13.60
CA GLY A 114 13.72 -21.22 -12.81
C GLY A 114 12.40 -20.80 -12.15
N GLY A 115 11.79 -19.70 -12.58
CA GLY A 115 10.53 -19.20 -12.06
C GLY A 115 10.65 -18.48 -10.72
N VAL A 116 9.52 -18.36 -9.99
CA VAL A 116 9.44 -17.74 -8.64
C VAL A 116 8.84 -18.76 -7.68
N PRO A 117 9.65 -19.48 -6.90
CA PRO A 117 9.15 -20.56 -6.02
C PRO A 117 8.06 -20.13 -5.04
N GLY A 118 8.12 -18.88 -4.54
CA GLY A 118 7.15 -18.35 -3.59
C GLY A 118 5.72 -18.25 -4.12
N ILE A 119 5.49 -18.33 -5.45
CA ILE A 119 4.15 -18.29 -6.02
C ILE A 119 3.31 -19.51 -5.60
N ALA A 120 3.97 -20.65 -5.38
CA ALA A 120 3.29 -21.89 -5.00
C ALA A 120 2.50 -21.78 -3.69
N GLU A 121 2.92 -20.90 -2.80
CA GLU A 121 2.27 -20.68 -1.49
C GLU A 121 1.02 -19.80 -1.59
N VAL A 122 0.92 -18.95 -2.63
CA VAL A 122 -0.13 -17.92 -2.73
C VAL A 122 -1.02 -18.03 -3.97
N GLU A 123 -0.66 -18.87 -4.94
CA GLU A 123 -1.37 -18.99 -6.21
C GLU A 123 -2.88 -19.26 -6.04
N PHE A 124 -3.23 -20.11 -5.06
CA PHE A 124 -4.60 -20.51 -4.75
C PHE A 124 -5.14 -19.90 -3.46
N SER A 125 -4.56 -18.78 -3.02
CA SER A 125 -5.09 -18.00 -1.90
C SER A 125 -6.06 -16.93 -2.37
N ILE A 126 -7.06 -16.61 -1.55
CA ILE A 126 -8.06 -15.57 -1.82
C ILE A 126 -7.97 -14.51 -0.72
N THR A 127 -7.63 -13.29 -1.08
CA THR A 127 -7.72 -12.16 -0.16
C THR A 127 -9.16 -11.68 -0.05
N HIS A 128 -9.73 -11.68 1.16
CA HIS A 128 -11.11 -11.24 1.36
C HIS A 128 -11.24 -9.81 1.91
N ASN A 129 -10.21 -9.28 2.55
CA ASN A 129 -10.20 -7.94 3.13
C ASN A 129 -8.85 -7.23 2.98
N ARG A 130 -8.85 -5.94 3.21
CA ARG A 130 -7.67 -5.09 3.34
C ARG A 130 -7.76 -4.31 4.64
N GLY A 131 -6.59 -4.07 5.26
CA GLY A 131 -6.49 -3.38 6.53
C GLY A 131 -6.52 -4.31 7.74
N CYS A 132 -6.00 -3.84 8.86
CA CYS A 132 -5.97 -4.59 10.12
C CYS A 132 -6.06 -3.65 11.32
N PHE A 133 -7.02 -3.87 12.20
CA PHE A 133 -7.17 -3.10 13.45
C PHE A 133 -6.33 -3.64 14.62
N GLY A 134 -5.61 -4.75 14.43
CA GLY A 134 -4.89 -5.46 15.50
C GLY A 134 -3.75 -4.67 16.14
N ALA A 135 -3.10 -3.78 15.40
CA ALA A 135 -2.00 -2.92 15.88
C ALA A 135 -0.90 -3.66 16.68
N CYS A 136 -0.60 -4.91 16.32
CA CYS A 136 0.43 -5.72 16.98
C CYS A 136 1.83 -5.09 16.80
N ASN A 137 2.62 -5.04 17.87
CA ASN A 137 3.92 -4.36 17.88
C ASN A 137 4.95 -4.92 16.88
N PHE A 138 4.82 -6.17 16.50
CA PHE A 138 5.72 -6.86 15.58
C PHE A 138 5.23 -6.84 14.11
N CYS A 139 4.00 -6.40 13.86
CA CYS A 139 3.33 -6.57 12.57
C CYS A 139 3.22 -5.25 11.81
N SER A 140 3.66 -5.23 10.56
CA SER A 140 3.59 -4.05 9.70
C SER A 140 2.28 -3.94 8.89
N LEU A 141 1.34 -4.87 9.01
CA LEU A 141 0.09 -4.83 8.24
C LEU A 141 -0.68 -3.51 8.38
N ALA A 142 -0.80 -3.00 9.62
CA ALA A 142 -1.48 -1.73 9.86
C ALA A 142 -0.77 -0.55 9.16
N PHE A 143 0.58 -0.57 9.07
CA PHE A 143 1.35 0.43 8.32
C PHE A 143 1.20 0.27 6.81
N HIS A 144 1.12 -0.96 6.35
CA HIS A 144 1.09 -1.31 4.95
C HIS A 144 -0.31 -1.17 4.32
N GLN A 145 -1.36 -1.57 5.03
CA GLN A 145 -2.72 -1.63 4.52
C GLN A 145 -3.69 -0.68 5.22
N GLY A 146 -3.25 -0.01 6.30
CA GLY A 146 -4.10 0.83 7.14
C GLY A 146 -4.84 0.07 8.23
N ARG A 147 -5.50 0.83 9.11
CA ARG A 147 -6.25 0.28 10.26
C ARG A 147 -7.74 0.09 10.00
N TYR A 148 -8.23 0.62 8.91
CA TYR A 148 -9.62 0.45 8.51
C TYR A 148 -9.76 -0.81 7.66
N VAL A 149 -10.61 -1.73 8.10
CA VAL A 149 -10.82 -2.99 7.39
C VAL A 149 -11.94 -2.83 6.37
N THR A 150 -11.60 -2.99 5.10
CA THR A 150 -12.58 -3.07 4.00
C THR A 150 -12.64 -4.50 3.50
N THR A 151 -13.86 -5.05 3.38
CA THR A 151 -14.08 -6.43 2.92
C THR A 151 -14.64 -6.45 1.51
N ARG A 152 -14.30 -7.50 0.78
CA ARG A 152 -14.94 -7.85 -0.50
C ARG A 152 -16.34 -8.40 -0.26
N SER A 153 -17.20 -8.29 -1.27
CA SER A 153 -18.50 -8.95 -1.23
C SER A 153 -18.35 -10.48 -1.33
N LYS A 154 -19.28 -11.19 -0.71
CA LYS A 154 -19.38 -12.65 -0.83
C LYS A 154 -19.44 -13.11 -2.30
N LYS A 155 -20.14 -12.36 -3.15
CA LYS A 155 -20.25 -12.62 -4.59
C LYS A 155 -18.88 -12.57 -5.27
N SER A 156 -18.05 -11.57 -4.94
CA SER A 156 -16.70 -11.40 -5.48
C SER A 156 -15.80 -12.57 -5.10
N ILE A 157 -15.83 -12.98 -3.83
CA ILE A 157 -15.03 -14.11 -3.31
C ILE A 157 -15.44 -15.42 -3.98
N LEU A 158 -16.73 -15.72 -4.06
CA LEU A 158 -17.24 -16.93 -4.71
C LEU A 158 -16.89 -16.98 -6.20
N ALA A 159 -17.01 -15.84 -6.91
CA ALA A 159 -16.63 -15.77 -8.32
C ALA A 159 -15.13 -16.04 -8.53
N GLU A 160 -14.29 -15.57 -7.63
CA GLU A 160 -12.85 -15.87 -7.67
C GLU A 160 -12.56 -17.33 -7.36
N ALA A 161 -13.16 -17.91 -6.33
CA ALA A 161 -13.04 -19.33 -6.02
C ALA A 161 -13.42 -20.22 -7.22
N GLN A 162 -14.52 -19.89 -7.91
CA GLN A 162 -14.95 -20.60 -9.13
C GLN A 162 -13.94 -20.45 -10.29
N LYS A 163 -13.23 -19.32 -10.40
CA LYS A 163 -12.15 -19.16 -11.38
C LYS A 163 -10.94 -20.03 -11.04
N LEU A 164 -10.56 -20.07 -9.76
CA LEU A 164 -9.43 -20.89 -9.28
C LEU A 164 -9.63 -22.37 -9.59
N THR A 165 -10.82 -22.91 -9.37
CA THR A 165 -11.11 -24.34 -9.65
C THR A 165 -11.00 -24.73 -11.14
N LYS A 166 -10.94 -23.75 -12.04
CA LYS A 166 -10.80 -23.95 -13.49
C LYS A 166 -9.37 -23.81 -13.99
N LEU A 167 -8.43 -23.42 -13.12
CA LEU A 167 -7.03 -23.29 -13.52
C LEU A 167 -6.39 -24.66 -13.77
N PRO A 168 -5.52 -24.79 -14.78
CA PRO A 168 -4.93 -26.08 -15.19
C PRO A 168 -4.16 -26.79 -14.06
N HIS A 169 -3.57 -26.02 -13.14
CA HIS A 169 -2.74 -26.57 -12.04
C HIS A 169 -3.46 -26.65 -10.72
N PHE A 170 -4.81 -26.44 -10.71
CA PHE A 170 -5.58 -26.50 -9.48
C PHE A 170 -5.54 -27.91 -8.85
N LYS A 171 -5.04 -27.99 -7.62
CA LYS A 171 -4.79 -29.26 -6.92
C LYS A 171 -5.99 -29.73 -6.07
N GLY A 172 -7.16 -29.11 -6.21
CA GLY A 172 -8.37 -29.50 -5.48
C GLY A 172 -8.58 -28.77 -4.16
N TYR A 173 -7.72 -27.82 -3.76
CA TYR A 173 -7.88 -27.06 -2.53
C TYR A 173 -7.45 -25.59 -2.71
N ILE A 174 -8.06 -24.72 -1.90
CA ILE A 174 -7.70 -23.32 -1.75
C ILE A 174 -6.90 -23.21 -0.45
N HIS A 175 -5.70 -22.61 -0.49
CA HIS A 175 -4.80 -22.57 0.66
C HIS A 175 -5.40 -21.79 1.82
N ASP A 176 -5.94 -20.61 1.55
CA ASP A 176 -6.63 -19.79 2.52
C ASP A 176 -7.63 -18.84 1.88
N ILE A 177 -8.51 -18.27 2.70
CA ILE A 177 -9.35 -17.11 2.41
C ILE A 177 -9.11 -16.15 3.56
N GLY A 178 -8.13 -15.26 3.39
CA GLY A 178 -7.63 -14.39 4.43
C GLY A 178 -7.37 -12.96 3.96
N GLY A 179 -6.74 -12.14 4.83
CA GLY A 179 -6.35 -10.76 4.55
C GLY A 179 -5.33 -10.25 5.53
#